data_1d75b15d6acdec35286ea1275087fea9
#
_entry.id   1d75b15d6acdec35286ea1275087fea9
#
_cell.length_a   1.000
_cell.length_b   1.000
_cell.length_c   1.000
_cell.angle_alpha   90.00
_cell.angle_beta   90.00
_cell.angle_gamma   90.00
#
_symmetry.space_group_name_H-M   'P 1'
#
loop_
_entity.id
_entity.type
_entity.pdbx_description
1 polymer ?
#
loop_
_entity_poly.entity_id
_entity_poly.type
_entity_poly.pdbx_seq_one_letter_code
_entity_poly.pdbx_strand_id
1 'polypeptide(L)'
;MPANKRSTAIILITALFFLWGIALNMNSILIPHLKKACQLNYTKSALIDSASFIAYFLIAFPAGVFMKKYGYKSGTIFGLLLFATGAFLFYPASAARSYAFFLVALFIIASGLAFLETAANPYMIVLGDPATAAHRLNFAQSFNGLGAFLAPLIGGSFILSGKKLSAEVQSGMSPQDLNNYLNHEAASVQIPYIIIGLVVLSVAFLLYKTHLPEITEQEDAISDRGSILKERNLMSGVMAQFFYVGAQVCISSFFILFAGRVGGLDEKPAAYLLSIALLCFMVGRFAGTALIRYIQPSKLLAVYSLINMVLLTAAVLIQGKFSVYALLGVEFFMSIMFPTIFSLGVRGLGARTKKGSSLMVMAIVGGAVFPVIMARVCDVSSIQTAYLVPAFCFIAVFLFALKNIHVEKLKVTMSQSI
;
A
#
# COMPACT_ATOMS: atom_id res chain seq x y z
N MET A 1 27.25 -19.90 -2.27
CA MET A 1 26.59 -19.82 -3.59
C MET A 1 27.55 -19.12 -4.58
N PRO A 2 27.73 -19.60 -5.81
CA PRO A 2 28.53 -18.90 -6.83
C PRO A 2 28.00 -17.49 -7.08
N ALA A 3 28.89 -16.50 -7.27
CA ALA A 3 28.52 -15.09 -7.40
C ALA A 3 27.43 -14.83 -8.46
N ASN A 4 27.52 -15.51 -9.59
CA ASN A 4 26.54 -15.36 -10.70
C ASN A 4 25.12 -15.84 -10.31
N LYS A 5 25.00 -16.97 -9.59
CA LYS A 5 23.71 -17.48 -9.12
C LYS A 5 23.09 -16.59 -8.02
N ARG A 6 23.93 -15.95 -7.20
CA ARG A 6 23.51 -15.02 -6.17
C ARG A 6 22.96 -13.72 -6.78
N SER A 7 23.62 -13.17 -7.79
CA SER A 7 23.16 -11.98 -8.51
C SER A 7 21.81 -12.20 -9.16
N THR A 8 21.61 -13.35 -9.83
CA THR A 8 20.32 -13.72 -10.42
C THR A 8 19.21 -13.80 -9.37
N ALA A 9 19.49 -14.40 -8.21
CA ALA A 9 18.50 -14.48 -7.12
C ALA A 9 18.11 -13.09 -6.61
N ILE A 10 19.09 -12.19 -6.40
CA ILE A 10 18.83 -10.81 -5.96
C ILE A 10 17.97 -10.06 -6.99
N ILE A 11 18.28 -10.18 -8.29
CA ILE A 11 17.50 -9.53 -9.35
C ILE A 11 16.06 -10.04 -9.34
N LEU A 12 15.85 -11.35 -9.27
CA LEU A 12 14.50 -11.94 -9.27
C LEU A 12 13.70 -11.53 -8.04
N ILE A 13 14.31 -11.54 -6.85
CA ILE A 13 13.63 -11.07 -5.63
C ILE A 13 13.33 -9.56 -5.71
N THR A 14 14.25 -8.76 -6.26
CA THR A 14 14.01 -7.31 -6.49
C THR A 14 12.84 -7.10 -7.46
N ALA A 15 12.70 -7.93 -8.49
CA ALA A 15 11.56 -7.87 -9.41
C ALA A 15 10.22 -8.15 -8.69
N LEU A 16 10.20 -8.96 -7.62
CA LEU A 16 8.99 -9.16 -6.81
C LEU A 16 8.55 -7.86 -6.13
N PHE A 17 9.48 -7.07 -5.60
CA PHE A 17 9.16 -5.76 -4.99
C PHE A 17 8.58 -4.79 -6.02
N PHE A 18 9.09 -4.80 -7.24
CA PHE A 18 8.57 -3.99 -8.35
C PHE A 18 7.15 -4.41 -8.72
N LEU A 19 6.90 -5.71 -8.94
CA LEU A 19 5.57 -6.24 -9.27
C LEU A 19 4.56 -5.96 -8.15
N TRP A 20 4.97 -6.09 -6.90
CA TRP A 20 4.17 -5.75 -5.74
C TRP A 20 3.80 -4.26 -5.72
N GLY A 21 4.78 -3.38 -5.98
CA GLY A 21 4.56 -1.93 -6.08
C GLY A 21 3.53 -1.57 -7.15
N ILE A 22 3.62 -2.16 -8.35
CA ILE A 22 2.63 -1.96 -9.41
C ILE A 22 1.25 -2.46 -8.94
N ALA A 23 1.15 -3.71 -8.47
CA ALA A 23 -0.12 -4.35 -8.19
C ALA A 23 -0.96 -3.60 -7.15
N LEU A 24 -0.36 -3.18 -6.03
CA LEU A 24 -1.08 -2.43 -4.99
C LEU A 24 -1.52 -1.04 -5.47
N ASN A 25 -0.67 -0.35 -6.22
CA ASN A 25 -0.99 1.01 -6.66
C ASN A 25 -1.93 1.06 -7.88
N MET A 26 -2.17 -0.08 -8.55
CA MET A 26 -3.24 -0.19 -9.55
C MET A 26 -4.65 -0.01 -8.96
N ASN A 27 -4.86 -0.23 -7.65
CA ASN A 27 -6.16 -0.01 -7.01
C ASN A 27 -6.65 1.44 -7.22
N SER A 28 -5.76 2.43 -7.12
CA SER A 28 -6.11 3.84 -7.34
C SER A 28 -6.62 4.15 -8.76
N ILE A 29 -6.24 3.34 -9.74
CA ILE A 29 -6.75 3.39 -11.11
C ILE A 29 -8.06 2.60 -11.24
N LEU A 30 -8.15 1.44 -10.58
CA LEU A 30 -9.33 0.60 -10.64
C LEU A 30 -10.54 1.23 -9.97
N ILE A 31 -10.37 2.03 -8.91
CA ILE A 31 -11.46 2.71 -8.21
C ILE A 31 -12.27 3.61 -9.16
N PRO A 32 -11.70 4.63 -9.82
CA PRO A 32 -12.45 5.45 -10.77
C PRO A 32 -12.95 4.65 -11.98
N HIS A 33 -12.14 3.69 -12.47
CA HIS A 33 -12.48 2.85 -13.60
C HIS A 33 -13.72 1.98 -13.34
N LEU A 34 -13.69 1.15 -12.28
CA LEU A 34 -14.82 0.26 -11.95
C LEU A 34 -16.03 1.04 -11.44
N LYS A 35 -15.81 2.20 -10.76
CA LYS A 35 -16.89 3.10 -10.40
C LYS A 35 -17.69 3.53 -11.63
N LYS A 36 -17.02 3.83 -12.74
CA LYS A 36 -17.65 4.18 -14.03
C LYS A 36 -18.22 2.96 -14.73
N ALA A 37 -17.43 1.92 -14.98
CA ALA A 37 -17.82 0.74 -15.76
C ALA A 37 -18.98 -0.04 -15.12
N CYS A 38 -19.02 -0.15 -13.79
CA CYS A 38 -20.06 -0.85 -13.03
C CYS A 38 -21.08 0.09 -12.37
N GLN A 39 -21.04 1.40 -12.66
CA GLN A 39 -21.95 2.43 -12.13
C GLN A 39 -22.07 2.38 -10.59
N LEU A 40 -20.92 2.34 -9.87
CA LEU A 40 -20.86 2.22 -8.43
C LEU A 40 -20.95 3.59 -7.74
N ASN A 41 -21.49 3.61 -6.51
CA ASN A 41 -21.30 4.73 -5.59
C ASN A 41 -19.88 4.66 -4.96
N TYR A 42 -19.49 5.68 -4.19
CA TYR A 42 -18.15 5.73 -3.59
C TYR A 42 -17.95 4.60 -2.58
N THR A 43 -18.95 4.30 -1.74
CA THR A 43 -18.88 3.22 -0.75
C THR A 43 -18.60 1.86 -1.40
N LYS A 44 -19.32 1.52 -2.48
CA LYS A 44 -19.04 0.28 -3.21
C LYS A 44 -17.66 0.31 -3.84
N SER A 45 -17.22 1.41 -4.45
CA SER A 45 -15.89 1.49 -5.08
C SER A 45 -14.73 1.33 -4.09
N ALA A 46 -14.91 1.73 -2.82
CA ALA A 46 -13.91 1.54 -1.76
C ALA A 46 -13.68 0.08 -1.38
N LEU A 47 -14.61 -0.83 -1.70
CA LEU A 47 -14.43 -2.27 -1.46
C LEU A 47 -13.29 -2.88 -2.28
N ILE A 48 -12.79 -2.19 -3.31
CA ILE A 48 -11.60 -2.56 -4.06
C ILE A 48 -10.38 -2.61 -3.13
N ASP A 49 -10.18 -1.57 -2.33
CA ASP A 49 -9.12 -1.55 -1.32
C ASP A 49 -9.41 -2.55 -0.21
N SER A 50 -10.65 -2.62 0.26
CA SER A 50 -11.04 -3.57 1.31
C SER A 50 -10.76 -5.01 0.90
N ALA A 51 -11.07 -5.42 -0.32
CA ALA A 51 -10.78 -6.78 -0.82
C ALA A 51 -9.28 -7.08 -0.77
N SER A 52 -8.44 -6.10 -1.15
CA SER A 52 -6.99 -6.24 -1.13
C SER A 52 -6.45 -6.33 0.31
N PHE A 53 -6.80 -5.38 1.18
CA PHE A 53 -6.23 -5.31 2.53
C PHE A 53 -6.78 -6.36 3.49
N ILE A 54 -8.02 -6.82 3.30
CA ILE A 54 -8.57 -7.97 4.04
C ILE A 54 -7.84 -9.25 3.65
N ALA A 55 -7.51 -9.44 2.36
CA ALA A 55 -6.71 -10.59 1.93
C ALA A 55 -5.35 -10.61 2.62
N TYR A 56 -4.66 -9.46 2.71
CA TYR A 56 -3.40 -9.35 3.46
C TYR A 56 -3.57 -9.77 4.92
N PHE A 57 -4.60 -9.26 5.59
CA PHE A 57 -4.85 -9.58 6.99
C PHE A 57 -5.12 -11.08 7.22
N LEU A 58 -5.93 -11.70 6.36
CA LEU A 58 -6.32 -13.10 6.49
C LEU A 58 -5.22 -14.07 6.07
N ILE A 59 -4.43 -13.72 5.05
CA ILE A 59 -3.50 -14.65 4.40
C ILE A 59 -2.08 -14.55 4.95
N ALA A 60 -1.67 -13.42 5.56
CA ALA A 60 -0.30 -13.25 6.08
C ALA A 60 0.10 -14.36 7.07
N PHE A 61 -0.79 -14.72 8.00
CA PHE A 61 -0.52 -15.81 8.95
C PHE A 61 -0.48 -17.20 8.28
N PRO A 62 -1.48 -17.61 7.47
CA PRO A 62 -1.40 -18.86 6.68
C PRO A 62 -0.16 -18.92 5.79
N ALA A 63 0.26 -17.81 5.17
CA ALA A 63 1.46 -17.77 4.35
C ALA A 63 2.72 -18.10 5.16
N GLY A 64 2.86 -17.55 6.38
CA GLY A 64 3.96 -17.88 7.28
C GLY A 64 3.97 -19.37 7.67
N VAL A 65 2.81 -19.94 8.01
CA VAL A 65 2.68 -21.38 8.32
C VAL A 65 3.03 -22.24 7.10
N PHE A 66 2.56 -21.88 5.92
CA PHE A 66 2.89 -22.58 4.68
C PHE A 66 4.40 -22.57 4.43
N MET A 67 5.06 -21.41 4.57
CA MET A 67 6.51 -21.27 4.36
C MET A 67 7.32 -22.05 5.37
N LYS A 68 6.87 -22.12 6.63
CA LYS A 68 7.51 -22.98 7.66
C LYS A 68 7.48 -24.44 7.25
N LYS A 69 6.39 -24.91 6.62
CA LYS A 69 6.19 -26.33 6.25
C LYS A 69 6.83 -26.70 4.90
N TYR A 70 6.72 -25.83 3.90
CA TYR A 70 7.09 -26.12 2.51
C TYR A 70 8.30 -25.31 2.00
N GLY A 71 8.86 -24.44 2.83
CA GLY A 71 9.98 -23.57 2.51
C GLY A 71 9.55 -22.26 1.84
N TYR A 72 10.40 -21.25 1.96
CA TYR A 72 10.14 -19.90 1.47
C TYR A 72 10.06 -19.84 -0.07
N LYS A 73 10.87 -20.64 -0.78
CA LYS A 73 10.82 -20.72 -2.25
C LYS A 73 9.45 -21.19 -2.74
N SER A 74 8.93 -22.26 -2.15
CA SER A 74 7.62 -22.82 -2.51
C SER A 74 6.50 -21.82 -2.22
N GLY A 75 6.56 -21.12 -1.06
CA GLY A 75 5.64 -20.06 -0.72
C GLY A 75 5.65 -18.89 -1.71
N THR A 76 6.85 -18.48 -2.14
CA THR A 76 7.00 -17.42 -3.15
C THR A 76 6.39 -17.82 -4.49
N ILE A 77 6.67 -19.03 -4.96
CA ILE A 77 6.10 -19.54 -6.23
C ILE A 77 4.58 -19.66 -6.12
N PHE A 78 4.06 -20.19 -5.02
CA PHE A 78 2.62 -20.28 -4.79
C PHE A 78 1.95 -18.89 -4.77
N GLY A 79 2.58 -17.89 -4.12
CA GLY A 79 2.13 -16.51 -4.14
C GLY A 79 2.06 -15.92 -5.54
N LEU A 80 3.08 -16.16 -6.38
CA LEU A 80 3.09 -15.73 -7.79
C LEU A 80 2.00 -16.42 -8.62
N LEU A 81 1.73 -17.71 -8.37
CA LEU A 81 0.65 -18.42 -9.06
C LEU A 81 -0.72 -17.87 -8.67
N LEU A 82 -0.95 -17.56 -7.38
CA LEU A 82 -2.17 -16.87 -6.94
C LEU A 82 -2.29 -15.50 -7.61
N PHE A 83 -1.22 -14.72 -7.63
CA PHE A 83 -1.23 -13.40 -8.27
C PHE A 83 -1.59 -13.51 -9.76
N ALA A 84 -0.93 -14.39 -10.51
CA ALA A 84 -1.22 -14.59 -11.92
C ALA A 84 -2.66 -15.07 -12.15
N THR A 85 -3.15 -16.02 -11.34
CA THR A 85 -4.54 -16.50 -11.41
C THR A 85 -5.53 -15.35 -11.21
N GLY A 86 -5.34 -14.52 -10.16
CA GLY A 86 -6.19 -13.36 -9.93
C GLY A 86 -6.12 -12.35 -11.08
N ALA A 87 -4.95 -12.12 -11.68
CA ALA A 87 -4.80 -11.24 -12.83
C ALA A 87 -5.57 -11.78 -14.06
N PHE A 88 -5.51 -13.07 -14.36
CA PHE A 88 -6.27 -13.67 -15.46
C PHE A 88 -7.78 -13.67 -15.22
N LEU A 89 -8.25 -13.72 -13.97
CA LEU A 89 -9.66 -13.62 -13.63
C LEU A 89 -10.27 -12.24 -13.96
N PHE A 90 -9.45 -11.20 -14.17
CA PHE A 90 -9.94 -9.92 -14.68
C PHE A 90 -10.59 -10.04 -16.06
N TYR A 91 -10.14 -10.97 -16.90
CA TYR A 91 -10.73 -11.19 -18.23
C TYR A 91 -12.21 -11.62 -18.13
N PRO A 92 -12.56 -12.75 -17.50
CA PRO A 92 -13.96 -13.15 -17.37
C PRO A 92 -14.77 -12.18 -16.47
N ALA A 93 -14.15 -11.55 -15.47
CA ALA A 93 -14.82 -10.55 -14.63
C ALA A 93 -15.28 -9.34 -15.46
N SER A 94 -14.45 -8.87 -16.39
CA SER A 94 -14.76 -7.75 -17.27
C SER A 94 -15.77 -8.15 -18.36
N ALA A 95 -15.64 -9.35 -18.93
CA ALA A 95 -16.59 -9.88 -19.92
C ALA A 95 -18.01 -10.00 -19.35
N ALA A 96 -18.14 -10.43 -18.08
CA ALA A 96 -19.40 -10.48 -17.37
C ALA A 96 -19.80 -9.12 -16.77
N ARG A 97 -18.92 -8.10 -16.80
CA ARG A 97 -19.04 -6.82 -16.09
C ARG A 97 -19.54 -6.99 -14.65
N SER A 98 -19.00 -8.01 -13.98
CA SER A 98 -19.41 -8.39 -12.63
C SER A 98 -18.47 -7.79 -11.59
N TYR A 99 -18.96 -6.80 -10.83
CA TYR A 99 -18.18 -6.15 -9.77
C TYR A 99 -17.73 -7.13 -8.69
N ALA A 100 -18.64 -8.05 -8.27
CA ALA A 100 -18.30 -9.07 -7.28
C ALA A 100 -17.14 -9.97 -7.76
N PHE A 101 -17.12 -10.29 -9.05
CA PHE A 101 -16.05 -11.10 -9.62
C PHE A 101 -14.71 -10.33 -9.66
N PHE A 102 -14.72 -9.02 -9.92
CA PHE A 102 -13.53 -8.18 -9.78
C PHE A 102 -12.99 -8.18 -8.35
N LEU A 103 -13.86 -8.10 -7.33
CA LEU A 103 -13.43 -8.16 -5.94
C LEU A 103 -12.79 -9.50 -5.59
N VAL A 104 -13.34 -10.62 -6.07
CA VAL A 104 -12.73 -11.96 -5.90
C VAL A 104 -11.37 -12.03 -6.58
N ALA A 105 -11.24 -11.53 -7.81
CA ALA A 105 -9.97 -11.49 -8.52
C ALA A 105 -8.92 -10.67 -7.77
N LEU A 106 -9.28 -9.49 -7.24
CA LEU A 106 -8.42 -8.65 -6.41
C LEU A 106 -8.02 -9.34 -5.10
N PHE A 107 -8.95 -10.00 -4.43
CA PHE A 107 -8.66 -10.77 -3.22
C PHE A 107 -7.62 -11.88 -3.50
N ILE A 108 -7.72 -12.57 -4.63
CA ILE A 108 -6.78 -13.62 -5.03
C ILE A 108 -5.41 -13.01 -5.36
N ILE A 109 -5.36 -11.87 -6.09
CA ILE A 109 -4.10 -11.13 -6.33
C ILE A 109 -3.44 -10.77 -5.01
N ALA A 110 -4.19 -10.12 -4.11
CA ALA A 110 -3.68 -9.66 -2.83
C ALA A 110 -3.26 -10.81 -1.91
N SER A 111 -3.94 -11.96 -1.99
CA SER A 111 -3.50 -13.19 -1.32
C SER A 111 -2.12 -13.63 -1.81
N GLY A 112 -1.89 -13.59 -3.12
CA GLY A 112 -0.57 -13.84 -3.70
C GLY A 112 0.48 -12.85 -3.21
N LEU A 113 0.14 -11.56 -3.18
CA LEU A 113 1.05 -10.50 -2.69
C LEU A 113 1.40 -10.68 -1.21
N ALA A 114 0.47 -11.14 -0.37
CA ALA A 114 0.74 -11.44 1.04
C ALA A 114 1.80 -12.55 1.21
N PHE A 115 1.76 -13.59 0.37
CA PHE A 115 2.83 -14.59 0.29
C PHE A 115 4.17 -13.97 -0.12
N LEU A 116 4.17 -13.12 -1.16
CA LEU A 116 5.40 -12.48 -1.65
C LEU A 116 6.03 -11.57 -0.60
N GLU A 117 5.24 -10.77 0.09
CA GLU A 117 5.72 -9.87 1.13
C GLU A 117 6.34 -10.65 2.30
N THR A 118 5.70 -11.73 2.73
CA THR A 118 6.20 -12.60 3.81
C THR A 118 7.53 -13.25 3.45
N ALA A 119 7.79 -13.52 2.16
CA ALA A 119 9.00 -14.21 1.70
C ALA A 119 10.12 -13.27 1.25
N ALA A 120 9.80 -12.21 0.52
CA ALA A 120 10.80 -11.38 -0.18
C ALA A 120 11.71 -10.61 0.80
N ASN A 121 11.17 -10.10 1.90
CA ASN A 121 11.95 -9.39 2.91
C ASN A 121 13.03 -10.29 3.56
N PRO A 122 12.71 -11.48 4.10
CA PRO A 122 13.71 -12.42 4.60
C PRO A 122 14.74 -12.84 3.53
N TYR A 123 14.32 -13.07 2.29
CA TYR A 123 15.26 -13.41 1.23
C TYR A 123 16.31 -12.31 1.00
N MET A 124 15.91 -11.04 0.94
CA MET A 124 16.85 -9.94 0.77
C MET A 124 17.85 -9.82 1.92
N ILE A 125 17.48 -10.23 3.12
CA ILE A 125 18.36 -10.27 4.29
C ILE A 125 19.39 -11.40 4.16
N VAL A 126 18.97 -12.60 3.75
CA VAL A 126 19.80 -13.82 3.72
C VAL A 126 20.68 -13.93 2.47
N LEU A 127 20.29 -13.31 1.36
CA LEU A 127 20.99 -13.41 0.06
C LEU A 127 22.35 -12.71 0.00
N GLY A 128 23.01 -12.44 1.12
CA GLY A 128 24.33 -11.84 1.09
C GLY A 128 24.97 -11.65 2.44
N ASP A 129 26.03 -10.81 2.46
CA ASP A 129 26.69 -10.45 3.69
C ASP A 129 25.71 -9.77 4.67
N PRO A 130 25.58 -10.24 5.92
CA PRO A 130 24.76 -9.62 6.95
C PRO A 130 25.02 -8.12 7.14
N ALA A 131 26.27 -7.68 7.01
CA ALA A 131 26.64 -6.27 7.13
C ALA A 131 25.99 -5.37 6.06
N THR A 132 25.63 -5.92 4.90
CA THR A 132 24.98 -5.18 3.79
C THR A 132 23.49 -5.50 3.64
N ALA A 133 22.88 -6.26 4.56
CA ALA A 133 21.50 -6.69 4.49
C ALA A 133 20.51 -5.50 4.39
N ALA A 134 20.71 -4.49 5.25
CA ALA A 134 19.87 -3.28 5.23
C ALA A 134 19.95 -2.52 3.89
N HIS A 135 21.14 -2.42 3.32
CA HIS A 135 21.35 -1.77 2.01
C HIS A 135 20.62 -2.53 0.89
N ARG A 136 20.72 -3.87 0.86
CA ARG A 136 20.03 -4.69 -0.15
C ARG A 136 18.51 -4.58 -0.03
N LEU A 137 17.99 -4.60 1.20
CA LEU A 137 16.55 -4.46 1.43
C LEU A 137 16.06 -3.08 0.98
N ASN A 138 16.77 -2.00 1.34
CA ASN A 138 16.43 -0.64 0.90
C ASN A 138 16.50 -0.50 -0.62
N PHE A 139 17.50 -1.11 -1.27
CA PHE A 139 17.59 -1.14 -2.72
C PHE A 139 16.37 -1.84 -3.35
N ALA A 140 15.96 -3.00 -2.85
CA ALA A 140 14.76 -3.70 -3.34
C ALA A 140 13.47 -2.89 -3.10
N GLN A 141 13.35 -2.24 -1.94
CA GLN A 141 12.21 -1.35 -1.62
C GLN A 141 12.14 -0.12 -2.55
N SER A 142 13.28 0.34 -3.09
CA SER A 142 13.28 1.41 -4.09
C SER A 142 12.59 0.98 -5.39
N PHE A 143 12.69 -0.30 -5.77
CA PHE A 143 11.95 -0.85 -6.93
C PHE A 143 10.45 -0.98 -6.65
N ASN A 144 10.04 -1.24 -5.41
CA ASN A 144 8.64 -1.13 -5.03
C ASN A 144 8.13 0.31 -5.23
N GLY A 145 8.89 1.32 -4.79
CA GLY A 145 8.58 2.73 -5.03
C GLY A 145 8.51 3.09 -6.52
N LEU A 146 9.42 2.55 -7.34
CA LEU A 146 9.38 2.72 -8.79
C LEU A 146 8.11 2.08 -9.40
N GLY A 147 7.73 0.90 -8.94
CA GLY A 147 6.46 0.25 -9.33
C GLY A 147 5.26 1.10 -8.97
N ALA A 148 5.24 1.67 -7.76
CA ALA A 148 4.18 2.56 -7.32
C ALA A 148 4.05 3.81 -8.19
N PHE A 149 5.18 4.44 -8.54
CA PHE A 149 5.22 5.60 -9.45
C PHE A 149 4.71 5.25 -10.86
N LEU A 150 5.11 4.10 -11.41
CA LEU A 150 4.74 3.69 -12.76
C LEU A 150 3.29 3.18 -12.87
N ALA A 151 2.70 2.67 -11.79
CA ALA A 151 1.35 2.10 -11.83
C ALA A 151 0.27 3.08 -12.34
N PRO A 152 0.15 4.33 -11.83
CA PRO A 152 -0.83 5.28 -12.36
C PRO A 152 -0.50 5.77 -13.77
N LEU A 153 0.79 5.84 -14.17
CA LEU A 153 1.17 6.17 -15.55
C LEU A 153 0.68 5.09 -16.53
N ILE A 154 0.97 3.82 -16.23
CA ILE A 154 0.54 2.68 -17.04
C ILE A 154 -0.99 2.57 -17.02
N GLY A 155 -1.59 2.54 -15.83
CA GLY A 155 -3.04 2.40 -15.69
C GLY A 155 -3.82 3.57 -16.29
N GLY A 156 -3.33 4.80 -16.10
CA GLY A 156 -3.91 6.00 -16.69
C GLY A 156 -3.86 5.98 -18.21
N SER A 157 -2.78 5.44 -18.80
CA SER A 157 -2.61 5.38 -20.26
C SER A 157 -3.44 4.29 -20.90
N PHE A 158 -3.53 3.10 -20.30
CA PHE A 158 -4.08 1.90 -20.92
C PHE A 158 -5.47 1.50 -20.40
N ILE A 159 -5.83 1.87 -19.16
CA ILE A 159 -7.11 1.48 -18.53
C ILE A 159 -8.12 2.61 -18.59
N LEU A 160 -7.72 3.85 -18.25
CA LEU A 160 -8.66 4.97 -18.23
C LEU A 160 -8.94 5.49 -19.63
N SER A 161 -10.21 5.57 -20.02
CA SER A 161 -10.64 6.10 -21.32
C SER A 161 -10.39 7.61 -21.45
N GLY A 162 -10.29 8.33 -20.33
CA GLY A 162 -10.16 9.79 -20.27
C GLY A 162 -11.48 10.53 -20.52
N LYS A 163 -12.57 9.83 -20.82
CA LYS A 163 -13.90 10.43 -21.05
C LYS A 163 -14.71 10.44 -19.77
N LYS A 164 -15.23 11.61 -19.40
CA LYS A 164 -16.19 11.73 -18.27
C LYS A 164 -17.57 11.29 -18.75
N LEU A 165 -18.15 10.34 -18.05
CA LEU A 165 -19.54 9.96 -18.22
C LEU A 165 -20.40 10.85 -17.31
N SER A 166 -20.67 12.13 -17.74
CA SER A 166 -21.56 13.01 -16.99
C SER A 166 -23.02 12.52 -17.09
N ALA A 167 -23.85 12.92 -16.13
CA ALA A 167 -25.28 12.58 -16.14
C ALA A 167 -25.96 13.09 -17.44
N GLU A 168 -25.54 14.24 -17.97
CA GLU A 168 -26.05 14.80 -19.21
C GLU A 168 -25.69 13.95 -20.44
N VAL A 169 -24.43 13.46 -20.52
CA VAL A 169 -23.99 12.55 -21.60
C VAL A 169 -24.75 11.23 -21.48
N GLN A 170 -24.93 10.73 -20.26
CA GLN A 170 -25.63 9.46 -19.99
C GLN A 170 -27.13 9.56 -20.36
N SER A 171 -27.80 10.67 -20.05
CA SER A 171 -29.20 10.89 -20.37
C SER A 171 -29.48 11.03 -21.87
N GLY A 172 -28.49 11.43 -22.65
CA GLY A 172 -28.55 11.53 -24.11
C GLY A 172 -28.30 10.22 -24.87
N MET A 173 -27.87 9.15 -24.17
CA MET A 173 -27.59 7.84 -24.78
C MET A 173 -28.83 6.94 -24.77
N SER A 174 -29.00 6.11 -25.83
CA SER A 174 -29.92 5.01 -25.74
C SER A 174 -29.47 3.97 -24.72
N PRO A 175 -30.35 3.16 -24.10
CA PRO A 175 -29.96 2.09 -23.17
C PRO A 175 -28.94 1.13 -23.77
N GLN A 176 -29.04 0.87 -25.07
CA GLN A 176 -28.12 -0.03 -25.78
C GLN A 176 -26.73 0.60 -25.96
N ASP A 177 -26.66 1.88 -26.34
CA ASP A 177 -25.41 2.61 -26.49
C ASP A 177 -24.67 2.75 -25.15
N LEU A 178 -25.41 3.06 -24.10
CA LEU A 178 -24.86 3.12 -22.74
C LEU A 178 -24.28 1.75 -22.33
N ASN A 179 -25.03 0.66 -22.56
CA ASN A 179 -24.54 -0.69 -22.23
C ASN A 179 -23.29 -1.06 -23.03
N ASN A 180 -23.24 -0.75 -24.32
CA ASN A 180 -22.08 -0.97 -25.18
C ASN A 180 -20.86 -0.14 -24.69
N TYR A 181 -21.09 1.13 -24.34
CA TYR A 181 -20.06 1.99 -23.77
C TYR A 181 -19.49 1.40 -22.46
N LEU A 182 -20.36 1.00 -21.52
CA LEU A 182 -19.93 0.44 -20.24
C LEU A 182 -19.20 -0.91 -20.38
N ASN A 183 -19.61 -1.74 -21.36
CA ASN A 183 -18.94 -3.00 -21.66
C ASN A 183 -17.55 -2.75 -22.25
N HIS A 184 -17.42 -1.77 -23.16
CA HIS A 184 -16.12 -1.38 -23.71
C HIS A 184 -15.21 -0.79 -22.63
N GLU A 185 -15.76 0.03 -21.73
CA GLU A 185 -15.02 0.58 -20.59
C GLU A 185 -14.53 -0.57 -19.70
N ALA A 186 -15.39 -1.53 -19.32
CA ALA A 186 -15.02 -2.68 -18.50
C ALA A 186 -13.92 -3.54 -19.16
N ALA A 187 -13.93 -3.66 -20.49
CA ALA A 187 -12.95 -4.47 -21.23
C ALA A 187 -11.53 -3.88 -21.23
N SER A 188 -11.35 -2.59 -20.94
CA SER A 188 -10.04 -1.93 -21.01
C SER A 188 -9.00 -2.52 -20.04
N VAL A 189 -9.42 -3.20 -18.97
CA VAL A 189 -8.52 -3.88 -18.02
C VAL A 189 -8.03 -5.24 -18.52
N GLN A 190 -8.65 -5.84 -19.54
CA GLN A 190 -8.33 -7.21 -19.99
C GLN A 190 -6.86 -7.35 -20.40
N ILE A 191 -6.44 -6.55 -21.38
CA ILE A 191 -5.06 -6.62 -21.93
C ILE A 191 -4.01 -6.30 -20.87
N PRO A 192 -4.11 -5.19 -20.10
CA PRO A 192 -3.14 -4.90 -19.04
C PRO A 192 -3.00 -6.03 -18.02
N TYR A 193 -4.11 -6.60 -17.54
CA TYR A 193 -4.06 -7.67 -16.54
C TYR A 193 -3.60 -9.02 -17.09
N ILE A 194 -3.87 -9.34 -18.37
CA ILE A 194 -3.28 -10.50 -19.03
C ILE A 194 -1.76 -10.34 -19.12
N ILE A 195 -1.26 -9.17 -19.52
CA ILE A 195 0.18 -8.90 -19.60
C ILE A 195 0.82 -9.04 -18.21
N ILE A 196 0.21 -8.45 -17.17
CA ILE A 196 0.69 -8.60 -15.78
C ILE A 196 0.73 -10.07 -15.39
N GLY A 197 -0.33 -10.85 -15.67
CA GLY A 197 -0.40 -12.28 -15.37
C GLY A 197 0.72 -13.08 -16.06
N LEU A 198 0.98 -12.80 -17.33
CA LEU A 198 2.07 -13.46 -18.10
C LEU A 198 3.45 -13.10 -17.57
N VAL A 199 3.68 -11.82 -17.22
CA VAL A 199 4.95 -11.38 -16.60
C VAL A 199 5.16 -12.08 -15.26
N VAL A 200 4.13 -12.14 -14.41
CA VAL A 200 4.18 -12.81 -13.11
C VAL A 200 4.45 -14.30 -13.24
N LEU A 201 3.81 -14.98 -14.21
CA LEU A 201 4.10 -16.40 -14.51
C LEU A 201 5.53 -16.60 -14.99
N SER A 202 6.05 -15.69 -15.83
CA SER A 202 7.44 -15.75 -16.30
C SER A 202 8.41 -15.65 -15.13
N VAL A 203 8.16 -14.74 -14.18
CA VAL A 203 8.97 -14.60 -12.97
C VAL A 203 8.85 -15.84 -12.08
N ALA A 204 7.64 -16.42 -11.94
CA ALA A 204 7.43 -17.68 -11.21
C ALA A 204 8.25 -18.83 -11.79
N PHE A 205 8.24 -18.96 -13.14
CA PHE A 205 9.02 -19.97 -13.85
C PHE A 205 10.53 -19.79 -13.69
N LEU A 206 11.02 -18.55 -13.78
CA LEU A 206 12.43 -18.24 -13.56
C LEU A 206 12.86 -18.55 -12.12
N LEU A 207 12.02 -18.20 -11.12
CA LEU A 207 12.26 -18.55 -9.73
C LEU A 207 12.24 -20.06 -9.47
N TYR A 208 11.33 -20.77 -10.13
CA TYR A 208 11.30 -22.23 -10.04
C TYR A 208 12.62 -22.87 -10.47
N LYS A 209 13.21 -22.39 -11.59
CA LYS A 209 14.51 -22.84 -12.10
C LYS A 209 15.72 -22.33 -11.32
N THR A 210 15.56 -21.23 -10.57
CA THR A 210 16.66 -20.62 -9.81
C THR A 210 16.84 -21.33 -8.47
N HIS A 211 18.07 -21.65 -8.11
CA HIS A 211 18.37 -22.18 -6.78
C HIS A 211 18.41 -21.03 -5.77
N LEU A 212 17.39 -20.97 -4.90
CA LEU A 212 17.35 -20.05 -3.76
C LEU A 212 17.81 -20.78 -2.50
N PRO A 213 18.56 -20.11 -1.58
CA PRO A 213 18.92 -20.71 -0.31
C PRO A 213 17.66 -20.93 0.53
N GLU A 214 17.64 -22.03 1.28
CA GLU A 214 16.60 -22.22 2.29
C GLU A 214 16.85 -21.27 3.47
N ILE A 215 15.78 -20.62 3.92
CA ILE A 215 15.80 -19.77 5.11
C ILE A 215 15.38 -20.63 6.28
N THR A 216 16.36 -20.99 7.10
CA THR A 216 16.11 -21.70 8.36
C THR A 216 15.80 -20.66 9.43
N GLU A 217 14.56 -20.60 9.90
CA GLU A 217 14.22 -19.79 11.07
C GLU A 217 14.83 -20.47 12.31
N GLN A 218 15.76 -19.80 12.97
CA GLN A 218 16.17 -20.20 14.32
C GLN A 218 14.96 -19.93 15.23
N GLU A 219 14.39 -20.99 15.80
CA GLU A 219 13.41 -20.88 16.87
C GLU A 219 14.16 -20.35 18.11
N ASP A 220 14.04 -19.05 18.36
CA ASP A 220 14.41 -18.50 19.66
C ASP A 220 13.47 -19.12 20.71
N ALA A 221 13.94 -20.18 21.37
CA ALA A 221 13.26 -20.90 22.43
C ALA A 221 13.24 -20.10 23.75
N ILE A 222 12.90 -18.83 23.68
CA ILE A 222 12.69 -18.01 24.87
C ILE A 222 11.17 -17.91 25.11
N SER A 223 10.67 -18.81 25.97
CA SER A 223 9.32 -18.73 26.50
C SER A 223 9.20 -17.50 27.42
N ASP A 224 8.90 -16.35 26.83
CA ASP A 224 8.56 -15.16 27.62
C ASP A 224 7.09 -15.27 28.04
N ARG A 225 6.87 -15.39 29.37
CA ARG A 225 5.55 -15.64 29.99
C ARG A 225 4.64 -14.41 30.05
N GLY A 226 5.00 -13.27 29.44
CA GLY A 226 4.21 -12.03 29.46
C GLY A 226 3.27 -11.89 28.26
N SER A 227 2.04 -11.41 28.47
CA SER A 227 1.15 -11.03 27.37
C SER A 227 1.69 -9.79 26.66
N ILE A 228 2.02 -9.92 25.36
CA ILE A 228 2.51 -8.80 24.52
C ILE A 228 1.48 -7.67 24.37
N LEU A 229 0.20 -7.98 24.55
CA LEU A 229 -0.90 -7.01 24.49
C LEU A 229 -0.89 -6.02 25.67
N LYS A 230 -0.13 -6.28 26.74
CA LYS A 230 0.06 -5.37 27.87
C LYS A 230 1.12 -4.30 27.62
N GLU A 231 1.89 -4.41 26.54
CA GLU A 231 2.93 -3.45 26.16
C GLU A 231 2.30 -2.16 25.61
N ARG A 232 2.14 -1.16 26.48
CA ARG A 232 1.44 0.09 26.20
C ARG A 232 2.01 0.86 25.00
N ASN A 233 3.35 0.79 24.79
CA ASN A 233 3.97 1.49 23.65
C ASN A 233 3.67 0.76 22.36
N LEU A 234 3.76 -0.57 22.34
CA LEU A 234 3.40 -1.39 21.18
C LEU A 234 1.94 -1.17 20.78
N MET A 235 1.00 -1.27 21.74
CA MET A 235 -0.42 -1.11 21.44
C MET A 235 -0.76 0.27 20.90
N SER A 236 -0.14 1.34 21.44
CA SER A 236 -0.29 2.67 20.87
C SER A 236 0.35 2.80 19.49
N GLY A 237 1.44 2.08 19.22
CA GLY A 237 2.05 1.98 17.89
C GLY A 237 1.16 1.25 16.89
N VAL A 238 0.55 0.11 17.30
CA VAL A 238 -0.44 -0.64 16.49
C VAL A 238 -1.62 0.25 16.10
N MET A 239 -2.16 1.00 17.06
CA MET A 239 -3.25 1.96 16.79
C MET A 239 -2.80 3.08 15.83
N ALA A 240 -1.64 3.69 16.08
CA ALA A 240 -1.10 4.72 15.18
C ALA A 240 -0.87 4.19 13.77
N GLN A 241 -0.37 2.95 13.64
CA GLN A 241 -0.15 2.30 12.35
C GLN A 241 -1.45 2.00 11.61
N PHE A 242 -2.48 1.55 12.33
CA PHE A 242 -3.82 1.30 11.79
C PHE A 242 -4.43 2.58 11.21
N PHE A 243 -4.40 3.68 11.95
CA PHE A 243 -4.87 4.97 11.47
C PHE A 243 -4.02 5.52 10.33
N TYR A 244 -2.69 5.38 10.43
CA TYR A 244 -1.77 5.85 9.38
C TYR A 244 -2.02 5.15 8.04
N VAL A 245 -2.07 3.82 8.04
CA VAL A 245 -2.30 3.06 6.79
C VAL A 245 -3.68 3.38 6.23
N GLY A 246 -4.68 3.53 7.10
CA GLY A 246 -6.00 4.00 6.68
C GLY A 246 -5.95 5.36 5.99
N ALA A 247 -5.24 6.33 6.57
CA ALA A 247 -5.07 7.65 5.96
C ALA A 247 -4.34 7.56 4.60
N GLN A 248 -3.24 6.83 4.54
CA GLN A 248 -2.44 6.66 3.33
C GLN A 248 -3.29 6.11 2.18
N VAL A 249 -4.03 5.03 2.43
CA VAL A 249 -4.87 4.39 1.40
C VAL A 249 -6.00 5.32 0.98
N CYS A 250 -6.67 6.02 1.91
CA CYS A 250 -7.68 7.02 1.58
C CYS A 250 -7.15 8.08 0.62
N ILE A 251 -5.98 8.65 0.91
CA ILE A 251 -5.39 9.75 0.14
C ILE A 251 -5.04 9.28 -1.26
N SER A 252 -4.30 8.18 -1.40
CA SER A 252 -3.84 7.71 -2.70
C SER A 252 -4.97 7.12 -3.56
N SER A 253 -5.88 6.33 -2.97
CA SER A 253 -6.94 5.64 -3.71
C SER A 253 -8.05 6.57 -4.21
N PHE A 254 -8.35 7.64 -3.47
CA PHE A 254 -9.35 8.62 -3.87
C PHE A 254 -8.77 9.84 -4.59
N PHE A 255 -7.44 9.90 -4.80
CA PHE A 255 -6.76 11.03 -5.40
C PHE A 255 -7.32 11.42 -6.78
N ILE A 256 -7.48 10.45 -7.68
CA ILE A 256 -7.98 10.70 -9.05
C ILE A 256 -9.41 11.24 -9.03
N LEU A 257 -10.27 10.65 -8.18
CA LEU A 257 -11.65 11.11 -8.02
C LEU A 257 -11.71 12.53 -7.43
N PHE A 258 -10.86 12.83 -6.46
CA PHE A 258 -10.72 14.18 -5.88
C PHE A 258 -10.22 15.18 -6.92
N ALA A 259 -9.15 14.86 -7.63
CA ALA A 259 -8.57 15.71 -8.66
C ALA A 259 -9.58 16.00 -9.80
N GLY A 260 -10.44 15.02 -10.12
CA GLY A 260 -11.50 15.17 -11.09
C GLY A 260 -12.64 16.07 -10.63
N ARG A 261 -13.13 15.87 -9.40
CA ARG A 261 -14.30 16.60 -8.86
C ARG A 261 -13.96 17.99 -8.36
N VAL A 262 -12.83 18.14 -7.65
CA VAL A 262 -12.42 19.40 -7.00
C VAL A 262 -11.46 20.19 -7.89
N GLY A 263 -10.49 19.49 -8.51
CA GLY A 263 -9.49 20.10 -9.38
C GLY A 263 -9.95 20.34 -10.82
N GLY A 264 -11.09 19.78 -11.22
CA GLY A 264 -11.60 19.88 -12.60
C GLY A 264 -10.76 19.12 -13.63
N LEU A 265 -9.86 18.22 -13.22
CA LEU A 265 -8.99 17.47 -14.10
C LEU A 265 -9.71 16.28 -14.74
N ASP A 266 -9.31 15.92 -15.96
CA ASP A 266 -9.72 14.67 -16.57
C ASP A 266 -8.98 13.48 -15.95
N GLU A 267 -9.50 12.25 -16.14
CA GLU A 267 -8.99 11.04 -15.50
C GLU A 267 -7.49 10.78 -15.76
N LYS A 268 -7.05 10.95 -17.03
CA LYS A 268 -5.64 10.72 -17.40
C LYS A 268 -4.69 11.77 -16.79
N PRO A 269 -4.92 13.09 -16.92
CA PRO A 269 -4.14 14.09 -16.19
C PRO A 269 -4.14 13.88 -14.67
N ALA A 270 -5.26 13.49 -14.08
CA ALA A 270 -5.34 13.18 -12.66
C ALA A 270 -4.49 11.96 -12.26
N ALA A 271 -4.45 10.91 -13.09
CA ALA A 271 -3.60 9.73 -12.88
C ALA A 271 -2.10 10.09 -13.00
N TYR A 272 -1.72 10.93 -13.97
CA TYR A 272 -0.34 11.42 -14.09
C TYR A 272 0.07 12.28 -12.87
N LEU A 273 -0.85 13.09 -12.36
CA LEU A 273 -0.58 13.88 -11.16
C LEU A 273 -0.46 13.00 -9.92
N LEU A 274 -1.22 11.90 -9.82
CA LEU A 274 -1.03 10.88 -8.78
C LEU A 274 0.36 10.23 -8.88
N SER A 275 0.86 9.95 -10.08
CA SER A 275 2.23 9.45 -10.24
C SER A 275 3.27 10.44 -9.71
N ILE A 276 3.07 11.74 -9.97
CA ILE A 276 3.93 12.79 -9.40
C ILE A 276 3.82 12.81 -7.86
N ALA A 277 2.63 12.64 -7.31
CA ALA A 277 2.41 12.55 -5.86
C ALA A 277 3.16 11.36 -5.24
N LEU A 278 3.11 10.18 -5.87
CA LEU A 278 3.85 8.99 -5.45
C LEU A 278 5.37 9.15 -5.65
N LEU A 279 5.82 9.92 -6.65
CA LEU A 279 7.21 10.34 -6.77
C LEU A 279 7.62 11.26 -5.61
N CYS A 280 6.77 12.23 -5.23
CA CYS A 280 6.99 13.07 -4.05
C CYS A 280 7.07 12.21 -2.77
N PHE A 281 6.22 11.19 -2.63
CA PHE A 281 6.30 10.21 -1.54
C PHE A 281 7.67 9.51 -1.51
N MET A 282 8.15 9.03 -2.65
CA MET A 282 9.45 8.38 -2.76
C MET A 282 10.60 9.35 -2.39
N VAL A 283 10.61 10.57 -2.93
CA VAL A 283 11.61 11.60 -2.62
C VAL A 283 11.53 12.00 -1.14
N GLY A 284 10.32 12.17 -0.60
CA GLY A 284 10.09 12.47 0.81
C GLY A 284 10.65 11.39 1.75
N ARG A 285 10.61 10.12 1.33
CA ARG A 285 11.20 9.00 2.09
C ARG A 285 12.73 9.12 2.19
N PHE A 286 13.41 9.46 1.10
CA PHE A 286 14.86 9.69 1.14
C PHE A 286 15.21 10.94 1.96
N ALA A 287 14.53 12.05 1.73
CA ALA A 287 14.73 13.31 2.47
C ALA A 287 14.47 13.13 3.97
N GLY A 288 13.34 12.51 4.33
CA GLY A 288 13.00 12.24 5.73
C GLY A 288 13.97 11.28 6.41
N THR A 289 14.44 10.25 5.70
CA THR A 289 15.47 9.33 6.21
C THR A 289 16.80 10.06 6.48
N ALA A 290 17.18 11.01 5.63
CA ALA A 290 18.35 11.86 5.88
C ALA A 290 18.15 12.76 7.10
N LEU A 291 16.95 13.36 7.26
CA LEU A 291 16.62 14.21 8.41
C LEU A 291 16.60 13.46 9.74
N ILE A 292 16.20 12.19 9.78
CA ILE A 292 16.22 11.35 10.99
C ILE A 292 17.64 11.22 11.59
N ARG A 293 18.70 11.43 10.80
CA ARG A 293 20.08 11.45 11.33
C ARG A 293 20.35 12.66 12.25
N TYR A 294 19.62 13.76 12.07
CA TYR A 294 19.81 15.01 12.79
C TYR A 294 18.65 15.34 13.74
N ILE A 295 17.46 14.82 13.47
CA ILE A 295 16.24 15.10 14.20
C ILE A 295 15.71 13.79 14.79
N GLN A 296 15.30 13.82 16.06
CA GLN A 296 14.68 12.65 16.70
C GLN A 296 13.48 12.15 15.90
N PRO A 297 13.38 10.84 15.62
CA PRO A 297 12.30 10.27 14.80
C PRO A 297 10.89 10.63 15.31
N SER A 298 10.70 10.64 16.63
CA SER A 298 9.43 11.02 17.26
C SER A 298 9.06 12.49 17.01
N LYS A 299 10.03 13.41 17.05
CA LYS A 299 9.79 14.83 16.75
C LYS A 299 9.46 15.03 15.27
N LEU A 300 10.22 14.40 14.37
CA LEU A 300 9.97 14.51 12.94
C LEU A 300 8.60 13.94 12.58
N LEU A 301 8.20 12.80 13.18
CA LEU A 301 6.88 12.21 13.03
C LEU A 301 5.76 13.18 13.50
N ALA A 302 5.94 13.87 14.63
CA ALA A 302 4.98 14.84 15.13
C ALA A 302 4.83 16.04 14.18
N VAL A 303 5.95 16.61 13.72
CA VAL A 303 5.95 17.75 12.78
C VAL A 303 5.28 17.35 11.45
N TYR A 304 5.64 16.22 10.89
CA TYR A 304 5.07 15.73 9.63
C TYR A 304 3.58 15.42 9.75
N SER A 305 3.14 14.85 10.88
CA SER A 305 1.72 14.62 11.13
C SER A 305 0.93 15.93 11.22
N LEU A 306 1.48 16.95 11.88
CA LEU A 306 0.86 18.27 11.98
C LEU A 306 0.77 18.94 10.59
N ILE A 307 1.84 18.90 9.80
CA ILE A 307 1.85 19.44 8.44
C ILE A 307 0.77 18.75 7.61
N ASN A 308 0.65 17.43 7.70
CA ASN A 308 -0.38 16.68 6.94
C ASN A 308 -1.80 17.07 7.37
N MET A 309 -2.05 17.27 8.66
CA MET A 309 -3.36 17.78 9.11
C MET A 309 -3.66 19.16 8.53
N VAL A 310 -2.68 20.06 8.50
CA VAL A 310 -2.84 21.41 7.91
C VAL A 310 -3.09 21.33 6.40
N LEU A 311 -2.29 20.55 5.68
CA LEU A 311 -2.43 20.39 4.23
C LEU A 311 -3.77 19.74 3.84
N LEU A 312 -4.23 18.74 4.58
CA LEU A 312 -5.54 18.11 4.35
C LEU A 312 -6.69 19.06 4.66
N THR A 313 -6.56 19.85 5.74
CA THR A 313 -7.53 20.91 6.05
C THR A 313 -7.56 21.96 4.94
N ALA A 314 -6.40 22.38 4.44
CA ALA A 314 -6.30 23.28 3.29
C ALA A 314 -6.95 22.68 2.03
N ALA A 315 -6.72 21.38 1.75
CA ALA A 315 -7.35 20.68 0.64
C ALA A 315 -8.88 20.66 0.74
N VAL A 316 -9.44 20.62 1.96
CA VAL A 316 -10.89 20.67 2.19
C VAL A 316 -11.45 22.09 2.04
N LEU A 317 -10.70 23.13 2.44
CA LEU A 317 -11.18 24.50 2.43
C LEU A 317 -10.96 25.23 1.10
N ILE A 318 -9.89 24.89 0.38
CA ILE A 318 -9.52 25.53 -0.90
C ILE A 318 -10.21 24.83 -2.06
N GLN A 319 -10.65 25.59 -3.07
CA GLN A 319 -11.24 25.07 -4.28
C GLN A 319 -10.23 25.01 -5.44
N GLY A 320 -10.47 24.14 -6.39
CA GLY A 320 -9.72 24.06 -7.64
C GLY A 320 -8.37 23.33 -7.52
N LYS A 321 -7.45 23.60 -8.43
CA LYS A 321 -6.19 22.86 -8.57
C LYS A 321 -5.25 22.98 -7.38
N PHE A 322 -5.29 24.10 -6.65
CA PHE A 322 -4.45 24.26 -5.45
C PHE A 322 -4.78 23.26 -4.35
N SER A 323 -6.05 22.88 -4.22
CA SER A 323 -6.49 21.79 -3.34
C SER A 323 -5.81 20.46 -3.67
N VAL A 324 -5.68 20.17 -4.97
CA VAL A 324 -5.01 18.93 -5.43
C VAL A 324 -3.51 18.98 -5.17
N TYR A 325 -2.87 20.15 -5.36
CA TYR A 325 -1.43 20.31 -5.07
C TYR A 325 -1.11 20.15 -3.58
N ALA A 326 -2.03 20.50 -2.69
CA ALA A 326 -1.86 20.22 -1.27
C ALA A 326 -1.69 18.72 -1.00
N LEU A 327 -2.37 17.85 -1.76
CA LEU A 327 -2.24 16.40 -1.61
C LEU A 327 -0.85 15.88 -2.04
N LEU A 328 -0.16 16.54 -2.98
CA LEU A 328 1.23 16.20 -3.31
C LEU A 328 2.15 16.43 -2.10
N GLY A 329 1.90 17.53 -1.37
CA GLY A 329 2.60 17.80 -0.12
C GLY A 329 2.30 16.75 0.95
N VAL A 330 1.04 16.31 1.06
CA VAL A 330 0.64 15.25 2.00
C VAL A 330 1.41 13.96 1.71
N GLU A 331 1.50 13.54 0.45
CA GLU A 331 2.26 12.35 0.04
C GLU A 331 3.75 12.45 0.44
N PHE A 332 4.35 13.63 0.26
CA PHE A 332 5.74 13.86 0.68
C PHE A 332 5.92 13.67 2.19
N PHE A 333 5.10 14.33 3.00
CA PHE A 333 5.26 14.31 4.46
C PHE A 333 4.79 13.00 5.11
N MET A 334 3.90 12.22 4.51
CA MET A 334 3.52 10.92 5.06
C MET A 334 4.54 9.80 4.77
N SER A 335 5.51 10.03 3.90
CA SER A 335 6.42 9.01 3.34
C SER A 335 7.25 8.21 4.35
N ILE A 336 7.67 8.84 5.47
CA ILE A 336 8.49 8.20 6.51
C ILE A 336 7.67 7.64 7.68
N MET A 337 6.35 7.89 7.70
CA MET A 337 5.56 7.61 8.90
C MET A 337 5.46 6.12 9.18
N PHE A 338 5.22 5.28 8.16
CA PHE A 338 5.12 3.83 8.34
C PHE A 338 6.33 3.24 9.07
N PRO A 339 7.56 3.38 8.54
CA PRO A 339 8.74 2.82 9.19
C PRO A 339 9.05 3.47 10.54
N THR A 340 8.74 4.74 10.71
CA THR A 340 8.97 5.45 11.97
C THR A 340 8.00 4.97 13.07
N ILE A 341 6.70 4.87 12.79
CA ILE A 341 5.72 4.34 13.73
C ILE A 341 6.08 2.90 14.10
N PHE A 342 6.43 2.09 13.09
CA PHE A 342 6.82 0.69 13.29
C PHE A 342 8.01 0.58 14.23
N SER A 343 9.12 1.27 13.94
CA SER A 343 10.34 1.22 14.73
C SER A 343 10.16 1.72 16.17
N LEU A 344 9.38 2.79 16.36
CA LEU A 344 9.04 3.33 17.68
C LEU A 344 8.12 2.36 18.45
N GLY A 345 7.16 1.73 17.77
CA GLY A 345 6.20 0.80 18.37
C GLY A 345 6.84 -0.48 18.91
N VAL A 346 7.81 -1.04 18.18
CA VAL A 346 8.51 -2.28 18.60
C VAL A 346 9.71 -2.04 19.50
N ARG A 347 10.06 -0.78 19.74
CA ARG A 347 11.24 -0.41 20.53
C ARG A 347 11.13 -0.92 21.97
N GLY A 348 12.18 -1.60 22.44
CA GLY A 348 12.30 -2.11 23.81
C GLY A 348 11.67 -3.47 24.05
N LEU A 349 11.14 -4.13 23.02
CA LEU A 349 10.51 -5.46 23.18
C LEU A 349 11.52 -6.62 23.34
N GLY A 350 12.81 -6.41 23.02
CA GLY A 350 13.84 -7.46 23.14
C GLY A 350 13.44 -8.73 22.36
N ALA A 351 13.44 -9.88 23.01
CA ALA A 351 13.06 -11.18 22.41
C ALA A 351 11.61 -11.23 21.89
N ARG A 352 10.72 -10.34 22.35
CA ARG A 352 9.32 -10.25 21.90
C ARG A 352 9.13 -9.41 20.63
N THR A 353 10.20 -8.87 20.05
CA THR A 353 10.12 -8.02 18.85
C THR A 353 9.40 -8.71 17.68
N LYS A 354 9.63 -10.01 17.47
CA LYS A 354 8.98 -10.80 16.41
C LYS A 354 7.44 -10.77 16.54
N LYS A 355 6.93 -11.07 17.76
CA LYS A 355 5.49 -11.02 18.06
C LYS A 355 4.93 -9.59 17.93
N GLY A 356 5.68 -8.58 18.41
CA GLY A 356 5.30 -7.19 18.29
C GLY A 356 5.22 -6.73 16.82
N SER A 357 6.19 -7.11 16.00
CA SER A 357 6.21 -6.82 14.57
C SER A 357 5.00 -7.42 13.84
N SER A 358 4.59 -8.64 14.19
CA SER A 358 3.39 -9.25 13.61
C SER A 358 2.13 -8.44 13.90
N LEU A 359 1.97 -7.92 15.13
CA LEU A 359 0.84 -7.05 15.49
C LEU A 359 0.89 -5.72 14.72
N MET A 360 2.08 -5.13 14.53
CA MET A 360 2.25 -3.92 13.73
C MET A 360 1.89 -4.15 12.25
N VAL A 361 2.22 -5.31 11.68
CA VAL A 361 1.82 -5.69 10.32
C VAL A 361 0.32 -5.92 10.23
N MET A 362 -0.31 -6.56 11.22
CA MET A 362 -1.77 -6.72 11.24
C MET A 362 -2.52 -5.39 11.24
N ALA A 363 -1.92 -4.31 11.75
CA ALA A 363 -2.50 -2.97 11.72
C ALA A 363 -2.71 -2.42 10.29
N ILE A 364 -2.08 -3.01 9.26
CA ILE A 364 -2.28 -2.67 7.84
C ILE A 364 -3.76 -2.79 7.43
N VAL A 365 -4.57 -3.57 8.17
CA VAL A 365 -6.02 -3.68 7.97
C VAL A 365 -6.76 -2.33 8.05
N GLY A 366 -6.15 -1.27 8.60
CA GLY A 366 -6.65 0.11 8.51
C GLY A 366 -6.96 0.54 7.07
N GLY A 367 -6.16 0.04 6.09
CA GLY A 367 -6.39 0.25 4.67
C GLY A 367 -7.66 -0.42 4.10
N ALA A 368 -8.24 -1.39 4.82
CA ALA A 368 -9.55 -1.95 4.48
C ALA A 368 -10.72 -1.14 5.07
N VAL A 369 -10.51 -0.53 6.23
CA VAL A 369 -11.59 0.09 7.02
C VAL A 369 -11.81 1.55 6.64
N PHE A 370 -10.75 2.36 6.65
CA PHE A 370 -10.90 3.82 6.48
C PHE A 370 -11.35 4.26 5.09
N PRO A 371 -10.97 3.61 3.98
CA PRO A 371 -11.51 3.95 2.66
C PRO A 371 -13.03 3.80 2.57
N VAL A 372 -13.60 2.79 3.25
CA VAL A 372 -15.07 2.60 3.30
C VAL A 372 -15.72 3.73 4.11
N ILE A 373 -15.14 4.12 5.25
CA ILE A 373 -15.62 5.24 6.06
C ILE A 373 -15.57 6.53 5.24
N MET A 374 -14.42 6.83 4.61
CA MET A 374 -14.25 8.00 3.75
C MET A 374 -15.24 8.01 2.59
N ALA A 375 -15.41 6.88 1.93
CA ALA A 375 -16.32 6.73 0.80
C ALA A 375 -17.78 6.94 1.21
N ARG A 376 -18.16 6.50 2.43
CA ARG A 376 -19.49 6.78 2.97
C ARG A 376 -19.71 8.28 3.17
N VAL A 377 -18.69 9.00 3.67
CA VAL A 377 -18.76 10.47 3.75
C VAL A 377 -18.86 11.10 2.36
N CYS A 378 -18.14 10.56 1.35
CA CYS A 378 -18.28 11.01 -0.05
C CYS A 378 -19.71 10.85 -0.56
N ASP A 379 -20.39 9.74 -0.25
CA ASP A 379 -21.76 9.47 -0.74
C ASP A 379 -22.81 10.38 -0.08
N VAL A 380 -22.62 10.75 1.20
CA VAL A 380 -23.60 11.56 1.95
C VAL A 380 -23.32 13.07 1.94
N SER A 381 -22.10 13.48 1.59
CA SER A 381 -21.66 14.88 1.60
C SER A 381 -20.92 15.22 0.30
N SER A 382 -19.59 15.22 0.35
CA SER A 382 -18.73 15.47 -0.81
C SER A 382 -17.40 14.76 -0.67
N ILE A 383 -16.73 14.51 -1.80
CA ILE A 383 -15.38 13.97 -1.79
C ILE A 383 -14.39 14.92 -1.11
N GLN A 384 -14.60 16.23 -1.21
CA GLN A 384 -13.76 17.23 -0.58
C GLN A 384 -13.85 17.15 0.95
N THR A 385 -15.07 17.12 1.50
CA THR A 385 -15.31 16.96 2.94
C THR A 385 -14.79 15.63 3.47
N ALA A 386 -14.84 14.57 2.67
CA ALA A 386 -14.38 13.23 3.06
C ALA A 386 -12.88 13.18 3.37
N TYR A 387 -12.06 14.11 2.84
CA TYR A 387 -10.63 14.21 3.19
C TYR A 387 -10.37 14.67 4.64
N LEU A 388 -11.42 15.05 5.40
CA LEU A 388 -11.31 15.16 6.85
C LEU A 388 -11.07 13.80 7.53
N VAL A 389 -11.50 12.68 6.94
CA VAL A 389 -11.26 11.33 7.51
C VAL A 389 -9.77 11.05 7.66
N PRO A 390 -8.91 11.13 6.61
CA PRO A 390 -7.48 10.98 6.78
C PRO A 390 -6.85 12.07 7.67
N ALA A 391 -7.39 13.30 7.70
CA ALA A 391 -6.92 14.34 8.61
C ALA A 391 -7.10 13.92 10.09
N PHE A 392 -8.26 13.35 10.46
CA PHE A 392 -8.48 12.78 11.78
C PHE A 392 -7.56 11.60 12.10
N CYS A 393 -7.25 10.77 11.11
CA CYS A 393 -6.31 9.66 11.30
C CYS A 393 -4.91 10.15 11.71
N PHE A 394 -4.44 11.26 11.16
CA PHE A 394 -3.16 11.85 11.56
C PHE A 394 -3.12 12.38 12.99
N ILE A 395 -4.27 12.65 13.62
CA ILE A 395 -4.32 12.97 15.06
C ILE A 395 -3.80 11.80 15.90
N ALA A 396 -4.20 10.57 15.58
CA ALA A 396 -3.71 9.38 16.28
C ALA A 396 -2.19 9.20 16.12
N VAL A 397 -1.66 9.47 14.93
CA VAL A 397 -0.22 9.44 14.65
C VAL A 397 0.52 10.53 15.45
N PHE A 398 -0.03 11.74 15.48
CA PHE A 398 0.52 12.88 16.22
C PHE A 398 0.58 12.60 17.73
N LEU A 399 -0.51 12.08 18.31
CA LEU A 399 -0.55 11.72 19.73
C LEU A 399 0.47 10.62 20.08
N PHE A 400 0.62 9.61 19.21
CA PHE A 400 1.66 8.59 19.37
C PHE A 400 3.07 9.20 19.33
N ALA A 401 3.31 10.11 18.40
CA ALA A 401 4.59 10.81 18.30
C ALA A 401 4.91 11.62 19.54
N LEU A 402 3.95 12.43 20.08
CA LEU A 402 4.11 13.20 21.31
C LEU A 402 4.44 12.33 22.52
N LYS A 403 3.75 11.18 22.66
CA LYS A 403 4.03 10.21 23.72
C LYS A 403 5.49 9.72 23.65
N ASN A 404 5.99 9.42 22.46
CA ASN A 404 7.37 8.94 22.28
C ASN A 404 8.42 10.03 22.50
N ILE A 405 8.13 11.31 22.20
CA ILE A 405 9.00 12.44 22.53
C ILE A 405 9.21 12.52 24.05
N HIS A 406 8.14 12.37 24.82
CA HIS A 406 8.20 12.40 26.27
C HIS A 406 9.06 11.27 26.86
N VAL A 407 8.90 10.04 26.36
CA VAL A 407 9.70 8.88 26.75
C VAL A 407 11.19 9.06 26.43
N GLU A 408 11.50 9.65 25.28
CA GLU A 408 12.90 9.93 24.88
C GLU A 408 13.54 10.98 25.78
N LYS A 409 12.84 12.03 26.15
CA LYS A 409 13.33 13.05 27.08
C LYS A 409 13.68 12.45 28.46
N LEU A 410 12.79 11.62 29.01
CA LEU A 410 13.01 10.97 30.32
C LEU A 410 14.28 10.09 30.32
N LYS A 411 14.54 9.35 29.22
CA LYS A 411 15.76 8.53 29.12
C LYS A 411 17.05 9.35 29.08
N VAL A 412 17.05 10.49 28.37
CA VAL A 412 18.21 11.40 28.31
C VAL A 412 18.48 11.98 29.69
N THR A 413 17.47 12.42 30.42
CA THR A 413 17.60 12.98 31.76
C THR A 413 18.15 11.95 32.75
N MET A 414 17.67 10.69 32.70
CA MET A 414 18.18 9.61 33.55
C MET A 414 19.62 9.22 33.24
N SER A 415 20.04 9.30 31.95
CA SER A 415 21.42 9.02 31.54
C SER A 415 22.41 10.13 31.91
N GLN A 416 21.93 11.33 32.16
CA GLN A 416 22.76 12.47 32.61
C GLN A 416 22.84 12.60 34.15
N SER A 417 22.01 11.84 34.87
CA SER A 417 21.96 11.81 36.33
C SER A 417 22.73 10.63 36.96
N ILE A 418 23.37 9.80 36.12
CA ILE A 418 24.30 8.72 36.50
C ILE A 418 25.71 9.10 36.06
#